data_8cf74e292e5cfb4595e7ab4622d27717
#
_entry.id   8cf74e292e5cfb4595e7ab4622d27717
#
_cell.length_a   1.000
_cell.length_b   1.000
_cell.length_c   1.000
_cell.angle_alpha   90.00
_cell.angle_beta   90.00
_cell.angle_gamma   90.00
#
_symmetry.space_group_name_H-M   'P 1'
#
loop_
_entity.id
_entity.type
_entity.pdbx_description
1 polymer ?
#
loop_
_entity_poly.entity_id
_entity_poly.type
_entity_poly.pdbx_seq_one_letter_code
_entity_poly.pdbx_strand_id
1 'polypeptide(L)'
;MDTQNTSRQLRYLEEVRIPLHRAGFETLPLEGEQLPVLWNGAPLCRITGKGSVFYRREDVDTPQAEDALYRVEDIAAKTLEYMAAMETAPQLK
;
A
#
# COMPACT_ATOMS: atom_id res chain seq x y z
N MET A 1 23.55 -6.23 3.30
CA MET A 1 22.44 -6.71 4.10
C MET A 1 21.64 -5.56 4.67
N ASP A 2 20.41 -5.47 4.30
CA ASP A 2 19.65 -4.28 4.63
C ASP A 2 18.50 -4.59 5.56
N THR A 3 18.83 -5.02 6.75
CA THR A 3 17.83 -5.29 7.75
C THR A 3 16.96 -4.06 7.99
N GLN A 4 17.58 -2.87 8.00
CA GLN A 4 16.81 -1.65 8.19
C GLN A 4 15.87 -1.39 7.04
N ASN A 5 16.32 -1.64 5.80
CA ASN A 5 15.44 -1.45 4.65
C ASN A 5 14.26 -2.42 4.69
N THR A 6 14.52 -3.66 5.05
CA THR A 6 13.45 -4.62 5.16
C THR A 6 12.45 -4.22 6.24
N SER A 7 12.95 -3.81 7.41
CA SER A 7 12.07 -3.37 8.49
C SER A 7 11.24 -2.16 8.06
N ARG A 8 11.87 -1.22 7.36
CA ARG A 8 11.18 -0.04 6.89
C ARG A 8 10.08 -0.39 5.91
N GLN A 9 10.37 -1.32 5.00
CA GLN A 9 9.38 -1.74 4.02
C GLN A 9 8.19 -2.43 4.68
N LEU A 10 8.46 -3.29 5.65
CA LEU A 10 7.38 -3.95 6.37
C LEU A 10 6.56 -2.95 7.17
N ARG A 11 7.22 -1.98 7.76
CA ARG A 11 6.51 -0.93 8.51
C ARG A 11 5.61 -0.14 7.57
N TYR A 12 6.09 0.19 6.37
CA TYR A 12 5.27 0.88 5.40
C TYR A 12 4.03 0.07 5.06
N LEU A 13 4.19 -1.23 4.85
CA LEU A 13 3.04 -2.07 4.50
C LEU A 13 2.02 -2.11 5.62
N GLU A 14 2.46 -2.07 6.88
CA GLU A 14 1.52 -2.02 7.98
C GLU A 14 0.85 -0.65 8.08
N GLU A 15 1.60 0.41 7.81
CA GLU A 15 1.03 1.76 7.88
C GLU A 15 -0.01 1.98 6.80
N VAL A 16 0.23 1.46 5.60
CA VAL A 16 -0.69 1.71 4.49
C VAL A 16 -2.02 0.99 4.68
N ARG A 17 -2.06 -0.04 5.52
CA ARG A 17 -3.32 -0.73 5.83
C ARG A 17 -4.36 0.22 6.41
N ILE A 18 -3.91 1.18 7.23
CA ILE A 18 -4.83 2.06 7.94
C ILE A 18 -5.66 2.90 6.97
N PRO A 19 -5.04 3.70 6.10
CA PRO A 19 -5.84 4.47 5.15
C PRO A 19 -6.59 3.60 4.15
N LEU A 20 -6.06 2.42 3.82
CA LEU A 20 -6.79 1.53 2.94
C LEU A 20 -8.10 1.07 3.58
N HIS A 21 -8.06 0.65 4.83
CA HIS A 21 -9.27 0.22 5.51
C HIS A 21 -10.25 1.38 5.68
N ARG A 22 -9.75 2.57 5.92
CA ARG A 22 -10.61 3.74 6.04
C ARG A 22 -11.32 4.05 4.73
N ALA A 23 -10.68 3.73 3.61
CA ALA A 23 -11.26 3.97 2.30
C ALA A 23 -12.17 2.84 1.84
N GLY A 24 -12.33 1.79 2.67
CA GLY A 24 -13.22 0.69 2.35
C GLY A 24 -12.57 -0.49 1.70
N PHE A 25 -11.25 -0.51 1.62
CA PHE A 25 -10.53 -1.66 1.07
C PHE A 25 -10.22 -2.66 2.17
N GLU A 26 -10.07 -3.93 1.78
CA GLU A 26 -9.63 -4.98 2.69
C GLU A 26 -8.23 -5.38 2.33
N THR A 27 -7.48 -5.84 3.32
CA THR A 27 -6.12 -6.33 3.10
C THR A 27 -6.00 -7.71 3.72
N LEU A 28 -5.10 -8.51 3.15
CA LEU A 28 -4.80 -9.83 3.66
C LEU A 28 -3.44 -9.81 4.37
N PRO A 29 -3.11 -10.88 5.09
CA PRO A 29 -1.76 -10.97 5.65
C PRO A 29 -0.72 -10.87 4.55
N LEU A 30 0.45 -10.37 4.91
CA LEU A 30 1.52 -10.19 3.94
C LEU A 30 1.90 -11.51 3.29
N GLU A 31 2.15 -11.46 1.99
CA GLU A 31 2.70 -12.59 1.24
C GLU A 31 4.10 -12.19 0.83
N GLY A 32 5.10 -12.68 1.56
CA GLY A 32 6.44 -12.19 1.38
C GLY A 32 6.48 -10.73 1.76
N GLU A 33 6.90 -9.89 0.82
CA GLU A 33 6.97 -8.46 1.06
C GLU A 33 5.90 -7.72 0.27
N GLN A 34 4.76 -8.36 0.07
CA GLN A 34 3.65 -7.75 -0.66
C GLN A 34 2.40 -7.81 0.18
N LEU A 35 1.61 -6.75 0.09
CA LEU A 35 0.34 -6.65 0.79
C LEU A 35 -0.79 -6.82 -0.22
N PRO A 36 -1.53 -7.93 -0.16
CA PRO A 36 -2.68 -8.10 -1.04
C PRO A 36 -3.81 -7.17 -0.62
N VAL A 37 -4.44 -6.53 -1.60
CA VAL A 37 -5.55 -5.60 -1.37
C VAL A 37 -6.77 -6.12 -2.08
N LEU A 38 -7.88 -6.17 -1.38
CA LEU A 38 -9.16 -6.62 -1.91
C LEU A 38 -10.13 -5.46 -2.02
N TRP A 39 -11.02 -5.56 -2.96
CA TRP A 39 -12.09 -4.59 -3.16
C TRP A 39 -13.37 -5.36 -3.40
N ASN A 40 -14.38 -5.12 -2.56
CA ASN A 40 -15.65 -5.82 -2.64
C ASN A 40 -15.46 -7.34 -2.55
N GLY A 41 -14.50 -7.77 -1.73
CA GLY A 41 -14.27 -9.18 -1.52
C GLY A 41 -13.50 -9.88 -2.61
N ALA A 42 -12.99 -9.16 -3.62
CA ALA A 42 -12.25 -9.75 -4.73
C ALA A 42 -10.85 -9.16 -4.78
N PRO A 43 -9.88 -9.93 -5.28
CA PRO A 43 -8.52 -9.39 -5.41
C PRO A 43 -8.50 -8.17 -6.31
N LEU A 44 -7.79 -7.14 -5.90
CA LEU A 44 -7.64 -5.93 -6.71
C LEU A 44 -6.20 -5.74 -7.12
N CYS A 45 -5.29 -5.73 -6.15
CA CYS A 45 -3.89 -5.43 -6.43
C CYS A 45 -3.03 -5.86 -5.26
N ARG A 46 -1.72 -5.65 -5.40
CA ARG A 46 -0.75 -5.89 -4.34
C ARG A 46 0.17 -4.70 -4.25
N ILE A 47 0.54 -4.34 -3.03
CA ILE A 47 1.44 -3.22 -2.78
C ILE A 47 2.75 -3.79 -2.23
N THR A 48 3.86 -3.37 -2.82
CA THR A 48 5.17 -3.78 -2.33
C THR A 48 5.64 -2.83 -1.23
N GLY A 49 6.68 -3.24 -0.52
CA GLY A 49 7.24 -2.41 0.53
C GLY A 49 7.86 -1.12 0.03
N LYS A 50 8.03 -0.97 -1.26
CA LYS A 50 8.55 0.27 -1.86
C LYS A 50 7.45 1.13 -2.43
N GLY A 51 6.19 0.76 -2.22
CA GLY A 51 5.08 1.57 -2.67
C GLY A 51 4.61 1.29 -4.08
N SER A 52 5.19 0.30 -4.74
CA SER A 52 4.74 -0.08 -6.08
C SER A 52 3.45 -0.87 -5.99
N VAL A 53 2.57 -0.68 -6.95
CA VAL A 53 1.27 -1.36 -6.98
C VAL A 53 1.23 -2.24 -8.21
N PHE A 54 0.97 -3.52 -8.01
CA PHE A 54 0.86 -4.49 -9.09
C PHE A 54 -0.54 -5.08 -9.10
N TYR A 55 -1.03 -5.36 -10.30
CA TYR A 55 -2.35 -5.94 -10.45
C TYR A 55 -2.39 -6.80 -11.70
N ARG A 56 -3.36 -7.71 -11.75
CA ARG A 56 -3.61 -8.48 -12.95
C ARG A 56 -4.71 -7.79 -13.74
N ARG A 57 -4.57 -7.83 -15.07
CA ARG A 57 -5.54 -7.13 -15.92
C ARG A 57 -6.96 -7.64 -15.66
N GLU A 58 -7.11 -8.92 -15.44
CA GLU A 58 -8.45 -9.49 -15.26
C GLU A 58 -9.08 -9.06 -13.93
N ASP A 59 -8.29 -8.58 -12.98
CA ASP A 59 -8.84 -8.09 -11.72
C ASP A 59 -9.24 -6.63 -11.79
N VAL A 60 -8.89 -5.93 -12.87
CA VAL A 60 -9.13 -4.50 -13.01
C VAL A 60 -9.72 -4.24 -14.40
N ASP A 61 -10.75 -4.99 -14.77
CA ASP A 61 -11.29 -4.90 -16.12
C ASP A 61 -12.61 -4.15 -16.19
N THR A 62 -13.00 -3.48 -15.10
CA THR A 62 -14.20 -2.64 -15.11
C THR A 62 -13.82 -1.22 -14.72
N PRO A 63 -14.62 -0.22 -15.13
CA PRO A 63 -14.34 1.16 -14.72
C PRO A 63 -14.32 1.33 -13.21
N GLN A 64 -15.18 0.60 -12.50
CA GLN A 64 -15.21 0.69 -11.04
C GLN A 64 -13.93 0.16 -10.44
N ALA A 65 -13.42 -0.96 -10.97
CA ALA A 65 -12.17 -1.53 -10.46
C ALA A 65 -10.99 -0.62 -10.81
N GLU A 66 -10.99 -0.01 -11.99
CA GLU A 66 -9.94 0.94 -12.34
C GLU A 66 -9.94 2.14 -11.41
N ASP A 67 -11.12 2.65 -11.09
CA ASP A 67 -11.21 3.76 -10.16
C ASP A 67 -10.71 3.36 -8.78
N ALA A 68 -11.06 2.16 -8.34
CA ALA A 68 -10.59 1.66 -7.06
C ALA A 68 -9.07 1.53 -7.06
N LEU A 69 -8.49 1.05 -8.17
CA LEU A 69 -7.05 0.93 -8.28
C LEU A 69 -6.36 2.29 -8.16
N TYR A 70 -6.91 3.30 -8.83
CA TYR A 70 -6.34 4.64 -8.73
C TYR A 70 -6.35 5.14 -7.30
N ARG A 71 -7.42 4.85 -6.56
CA ARG A 71 -7.48 5.27 -5.17
C ARG A 71 -6.44 4.55 -4.32
N VAL A 72 -6.21 3.27 -4.60
CA VAL A 72 -5.18 2.54 -3.89
C VAL A 72 -3.80 3.11 -4.21
N GLU A 73 -3.54 3.41 -5.48
CA GLU A 73 -2.26 3.99 -5.87
C GLU A 73 -2.04 5.33 -5.19
N ASP A 74 -3.08 6.15 -5.09
CA ASP A 74 -2.98 7.43 -4.42
C ASP A 74 -2.67 7.25 -2.93
N ILE A 75 -3.37 6.33 -2.29
CA ILE A 75 -3.15 6.05 -0.87
C ILE A 75 -1.73 5.53 -0.64
N ALA A 76 -1.27 4.64 -1.51
CA ALA A 76 0.07 4.10 -1.38
C ALA A 76 1.13 5.20 -1.50
N ALA A 77 0.96 6.08 -2.48
CA ALA A 77 1.92 7.17 -2.69
C ALA A 77 1.91 8.14 -1.51
N LYS A 78 0.73 8.49 -1.03
CA LYS A 78 0.64 9.45 0.07
C LYS A 78 1.19 8.87 1.37
N THR A 79 0.99 7.59 1.60
CA THR A 79 1.55 6.96 2.79
C THR A 79 3.07 6.95 2.72
N LEU A 80 3.62 6.69 1.54
CA LEU A 80 5.06 6.71 1.37
C LEU A 80 5.62 8.09 1.62
N GLU A 81 4.96 9.13 1.09
CA GLU A 81 5.38 10.50 1.32
C GLU A 81 5.29 10.87 2.80
N TYR A 82 4.22 10.44 3.46
CA TYR A 82 4.07 10.71 4.87
C TYR A 82 5.22 10.10 5.68
N MET A 83 5.56 8.86 5.39
CA MET A 83 6.63 8.19 6.12
C MET A 83 7.98 8.84 5.83
N ALA A 84 8.21 9.23 4.59
CA ALA A 84 9.46 9.91 4.24
C ALA A 84 9.55 11.25 4.97
N ALA A 85 8.45 11.97 5.05
CA ALA A 85 8.44 13.25 5.76
C ALA A 85 8.71 13.05 7.25
N MET A 86 8.13 12.00 7.82
CA MET A 86 8.38 11.72 9.24
C MET A 86 9.83 11.38 9.50
N GLU A 87 10.46 10.66 8.57
CA GLU A 87 11.85 10.26 8.76
C GLU A 87 12.82 11.42 8.58
N THR A 88 12.46 12.37 7.72
CA THR A 88 13.37 13.49 7.43
C THR A 88 13.01 14.75 8.19
N ALA A 89 11.92 14.74 8.96
CA ALA A 89 11.51 15.91 9.72
C ALA A 89 12.58 16.27 10.72
N PRO A 90 12.84 17.55 10.89
CA PRO A 90 13.84 17.97 11.89
C PRO A 90 13.43 17.51 13.26
N GLN A 91 14.45 17.14 14.04
CA GLN A 91 14.21 16.76 15.42
C GLN A 91 14.24 18.04 16.25
N LEU A 92 13.08 18.59 16.47
CA LEU A 92 12.99 19.81 17.28
C LEU A 92 13.09 19.46 18.76
N LYS A 93 13.89 20.20 19.42
CA LYS A 93 14.08 19.95 20.85
C LYS A 93 13.51 21.07 21.61
#